data_2ee6c01fa903a0d7d8bfbdf1de6a5145
#
_entry.id   2ee6c01fa903a0d7d8bfbdf1de6a5145
#
_cell.length_a   1.000
_cell.length_b   1.000
_cell.length_c   1.000
_cell.angle_alpha   90.00
_cell.angle_beta   90.00
_cell.angle_gamma   90.00
#
_symmetry.space_group_name_H-M   'P 1'
#
loop_
_entity.id
_entity.type
_entity.pdbx_description
1 polymer ?
#
loop_
_entity_poly.entity_id
_entity_poly.type
_entity_poly.pdbx_seq_one_letter_code
_entity_poly.pdbx_strand_id
1 'polypeptide(L)'
;MSRQDDIAQKAVRKSTLKSLKAKKHRRLVQLKADYEKAVQDINIQYAEDPERLKAKYAAADYAKSEKAKRKAEKKIENEKKIIAASKKLRPLTLPEEIASSIVQGIGATLFIAATAVLDTVAVRQLDDYVNTTTVFYTLFGASMILMYLFSLLQHALTNFNAKTVFNRLAHVWTFLIIGFGYSVYTITKIQGIKGWILFGFVWAMVIVGALFYAIAGRKYEKLNIILCAVAGFSGTIFASRLYTTLPTQSFTMLILGGAFYLIGLVFYSLRKVAYMHLIGNILMLFGSVYIFFSLFFLGA
;
A
#
# COMPACT_ATOMS: atom_id res chain seq x y z
N MET A 1 31.96 -10.78 -29.01
CA MET A 1 31.37 -9.63 -28.32
C MET A 1 31.31 -9.97 -26.85
N SER A 2 31.89 -9.16 -25.98
CA SER A 2 31.89 -9.46 -24.53
C SER A 2 30.50 -9.25 -23.95
N ARG A 3 30.19 -9.93 -22.84
CA ARG A 3 28.93 -9.75 -22.09
C ARG A 3 28.73 -8.29 -21.63
N GLN A 4 29.83 -7.54 -21.47
CA GLN A 4 29.82 -6.13 -21.15
C GLN A 4 29.37 -5.24 -22.32
N ASP A 5 29.76 -5.61 -23.58
CA ASP A 5 29.37 -4.87 -24.79
C ASP A 5 27.86 -4.99 -25.04
N ASP A 6 27.27 -6.17 -24.79
CA ASP A 6 25.82 -6.41 -24.93
C ASP A 6 25.00 -5.57 -23.88
N ILE A 7 25.48 -5.49 -22.65
CA ILE A 7 24.87 -4.67 -21.60
C ILE A 7 24.93 -3.18 -21.96
N ALA A 8 26.08 -2.70 -22.45
CA ALA A 8 26.26 -1.31 -22.86
C ALA A 8 25.35 -0.96 -24.04
N GLN A 9 25.25 -1.82 -25.06
CA GLN A 9 24.34 -1.63 -26.19
C GLN A 9 22.87 -1.60 -25.78
N LYS A 10 22.44 -2.48 -24.87
CA LYS A 10 21.08 -2.49 -24.32
C LYS A 10 20.78 -1.20 -23.54
N ALA A 11 21.72 -0.69 -22.75
CA ALA A 11 21.57 0.56 -22.02
C ALA A 11 21.42 1.76 -22.98
N VAL A 12 22.26 1.86 -24.01
CA VAL A 12 22.19 2.89 -25.06
C VAL A 12 20.84 2.81 -25.78
N ARG A 13 20.43 1.63 -26.25
CA ARG A 13 19.12 1.43 -26.90
C ARG A 13 17.95 1.85 -26.02
N LYS A 14 18.00 1.54 -24.71
CA LYS A 14 16.97 1.93 -23.74
C LYS A 14 16.92 3.44 -23.54
N SER A 15 18.07 4.13 -23.48
CA SER A 15 18.14 5.58 -23.37
C SER A 15 17.61 6.29 -24.62
N THR A 16 17.97 5.78 -25.79
CA THR A 16 17.51 6.29 -27.10
C THR A 16 15.99 6.12 -27.25
N LEU A 17 15.44 4.96 -26.88
CA LEU A 17 14.00 4.69 -26.88
C LEU A 17 13.25 5.65 -25.92
N LYS A 18 13.83 5.91 -24.74
CA LYS A 18 13.25 6.87 -23.77
C LYS A 18 13.25 8.28 -24.32
N SER A 19 14.33 8.73 -24.98
CA SER A 19 14.40 10.04 -25.61
C SER A 19 13.41 10.20 -26.77
N LEU A 20 13.28 9.15 -27.62
CA LEU A 20 12.32 9.14 -28.72
C LEU A 20 10.86 9.18 -28.22
N LYS A 21 10.53 8.41 -27.15
CA LYS A 21 9.21 8.48 -26.51
C LYS A 21 8.93 9.88 -25.97
N ALA A 22 9.91 10.52 -25.34
CA ALA A 22 9.77 11.90 -24.85
C ALA A 22 9.57 12.90 -25.99
N LYS A 23 10.32 12.78 -27.09
CA LYS A 23 10.15 13.60 -28.31
C LYS A 23 8.75 13.40 -28.91
N LYS A 24 8.31 12.14 -29.06
CA LYS A 24 6.95 11.84 -29.54
C LYS A 24 5.89 12.48 -28.67
N HIS A 25 6.02 12.35 -27.35
CA HIS A 25 5.06 12.95 -26.40
C HIS A 25 5.00 14.46 -26.52
N ARG A 26 6.18 15.15 -26.56
CA ARG A 26 6.23 16.60 -26.76
C ARG A 26 5.55 17.02 -28.07
N ARG A 27 5.80 16.29 -29.17
CA ARG A 27 5.20 16.59 -30.48
C ARG A 27 3.67 16.42 -30.46
N LEU A 28 3.17 15.35 -29.80
CA LEU A 28 1.73 15.15 -29.64
C LEU A 28 1.06 16.25 -28.82
N VAL A 29 1.71 16.68 -27.73
CA VAL A 29 1.19 17.80 -26.90
C VAL A 29 1.15 19.09 -27.71
N GLN A 30 2.19 19.36 -28.51
CA GLN A 30 2.25 20.54 -29.37
C GLN A 30 1.18 20.52 -30.46
N LEU A 31 1.04 19.39 -31.18
CA LEU A 31 0.00 19.23 -32.20
C LEU A 31 -1.42 19.40 -31.63
N LYS A 32 -1.64 18.93 -30.42
CA LYS A 32 -2.94 19.10 -29.75
C LYS A 32 -3.21 20.56 -29.39
N ALA A 33 -2.19 21.28 -28.92
CA ALA A 33 -2.31 22.72 -28.64
C ALA A 33 -2.55 23.54 -29.91
N ASP A 34 -1.83 23.21 -30.99
CA ASP A 34 -1.99 23.85 -32.29
C ASP A 34 -3.39 23.61 -32.86
N TYR A 35 -3.92 22.38 -32.71
CA TYR A 35 -5.28 22.03 -33.12
C TYR A 35 -6.34 22.79 -32.30
N GLU A 36 -6.20 22.81 -30.95
CA GLU A 36 -7.12 23.56 -30.08
C GLU A 36 -7.14 25.06 -30.46
N LYS A 37 -5.99 25.62 -30.76
CA LYS A 37 -5.89 27.03 -31.22
C LYS A 37 -6.55 27.27 -32.57
N ALA A 38 -6.31 26.39 -33.55
CA ALA A 38 -6.94 26.47 -34.86
C ALA A 38 -8.48 26.42 -34.77
N VAL A 39 -9.01 25.52 -33.90
CA VAL A 39 -10.46 25.43 -33.66
C VAL A 39 -10.98 26.71 -33.00
N GLN A 40 -10.24 27.32 -32.06
CA GLN A 40 -10.63 28.59 -31.45
C GLN A 40 -10.67 29.71 -32.47
N ASP A 41 -9.67 29.79 -33.35
CA ASP A 41 -9.57 30.83 -34.42
C ASP A 41 -10.75 30.69 -35.41
N ILE A 42 -11.09 29.48 -35.82
CA ILE A 42 -12.26 29.23 -36.68
C ILE A 42 -13.55 29.65 -35.97
N ASN A 43 -13.74 29.26 -34.71
CA ASN A 43 -14.95 29.62 -33.97
C ASN A 43 -15.09 31.14 -33.79
N ILE A 44 -13.97 31.87 -33.61
CA ILE A 44 -13.97 33.35 -33.54
C ILE A 44 -14.38 33.93 -34.89
N GLN A 45 -13.85 33.39 -35.99
CA GLN A 45 -14.12 33.88 -37.35
C GLN A 45 -15.59 33.82 -37.74
N TYR A 46 -16.32 32.76 -37.25
CA TYR A 46 -17.73 32.56 -37.60
C TYR A 46 -18.70 32.89 -36.43
N ALA A 47 -18.24 33.58 -35.40
CA ALA A 47 -19.09 33.98 -34.27
C ALA A 47 -19.90 35.25 -34.59
N GLU A 48 -21.10 35.32 -34.05
CA GLU A 48 -21.96 36.52 -34.10
C GLU A 48 -21.30 37.74 -33.37
N ASP A 49 -20.55 37.43 -32.27
CA ASP A 49 -19.79 38.41 -31.49
C ASP A 49 -18.35 37.91 -31.30
N PRO A 50 -17.44 38.15 -32.24
CA PRO A 50 -16.06 37.69 -32.21
C PRO A 50 -15.26 38.19 -31.01
N GLU A 51 -15.46 39.44 -30.62
CA GLU A 51 -14.68 40.05 -29.52
C GLU A 51 -15.07 39.47 -28.18
N ARG A 52 -16.33 39.21 -27.94
CA ARG A 52 -16.83 38.54 -26.72
C ARG A 52 -16.32 37.11 -26.63
N LEU A 53 -16.30 36.37 -27.75
CA LEU A 53 -15.80 35.00 -27.77
C LEU A 53 -14.29 34.92 -27.54
N LYS A 54 -13.53 35.82 -28.14
CA LYS A 54 -12.08 35.96 -27.93
C LYS A 54 -11.73 36.27 -26.47
N ALA A 55 -12.47 37.19 -25.84
CA ALA A 55 -12.30 37.49 -24.41
C ALA A 55 -12.62 36.27 -23.54
N LYS A 56 -13.64 35.48 -23.89
CA LYS A 56 -14.00 34.22 -23.18
C LYS A 56 -12.89 33.17 -23.27
N TYR A 57 -12.30 32.96 -24.45
CA TYR A 57 -11.18 32.01 -24.62
C TYR A 57 -9.93 32.51 -23.88
N ALA A 58 -9.59 33.77 -23.93
CA ALA A 58 -8.46 34.33 -23.18
C ALA A 58 -8.64 34.16 -21.67
N ALA A 59 -9.83 34.39 -21.12
CA ALA A 59 -10.13 34.18 -19.72
C ALA A 59 -10.03 32.68 -19.32
N ALA A 60 -10.51 31.79 -20.19
CA ALA A 60 -10.41 30.34 -19.95
C ALA A 60 -8.95 29.84 -19.96
N ASP A 61 -8.13 30.32 -20.90
CA ASP A 61 -6.70 29.97 -20.98
C ASP A 61 -5.92 30.52 -19.77
N TYR A 62 -6.23 31.75 -19.36
CA TYR A 62 -5.67 32.34 -18.15
C TYR A 62 -6.02 31.49 -16.90
N ALA A 63 -7.28 31.13 -16.72
CA ALA A 63 -7.74 30.31 -15.61
C ALA A 63 -7.07 28.90 -15.63
N LYS A 64 -6.89 28.30 -16.82
CA LYS A 64 -6.20 27.01 -17.02
C LYS A 64 -4.74 27.09 -16.64
N SER A 65 -4.04 28.19 -17.04
CA SER A 65 -2.64 28.43 -16.70
C SER A 65 -2.43 28.65 -15.19
N GLU A 66 -3.29 29.48 -14.57
CA GLU A 66 -3.25 29.71 -13.12
C GLU A 66 -3.50 28.44 -12.32
N LYS A 67 -4.46 27.62 -12.74
CA LYS A 67 -4.72 26.31 -12.11
C LYS A 67 -3.52 25.37 -12.24
N ALA A 68 -2.83 25.39 -13.38
CA ALA A 68 -1.62 24.60 -13.60
C ALA A 68 -0.46 25.08 -12.71
N LYS A 69 -0.24 26.39 -12.59
CA LYS A 69 0.78 27.00 -11.70
C LYS A 69 0.52 26.60 -10.24
N ARG A 70 -0.70 26.81 -9.73
CA ARG A 70 -1.08 26.44 -8.36
C ARG A 70 -0.90 24.95 -8.08
N LYS A 71 -1.17 24.09 -9.09
CA LYS A 71 -0.94 22.64 -8.97
C LYS A 71 0.54 22.29 -8.88
N ALA A 72 1.38 22.97 -9.68
CA ALA A 72 2.83 22.78 -9.66
C ALA A 72 3.45 23.28 -8.33
N GLU A 73 3.04 24.45 -7.84
CA GLU A 73 3.47 25.00 -6.55
C GLU A 73 3.11 24.07 -5.38
N LYS A 74 1.85 23.59 -5.33
CA LYS A 74 1.43 22.62 -4.32
C LYS A 74 2.23 21.32 -4.38
N LYS A 75 2.61 20.88 -5.58
CA LYS A 75 3.45 19.69 -5.74
C LYS A 75 4.84 19.92 -5.17
N ILE A 76 5.48 21.04 -5.50
CA ILE A 76 6.81 21.42 -4.98
C ILE A 76 6.77 21.59 -3.45
N GLU A 77 5.75 22.25 -2.91
CA GLU A 77 5.57 22.41 -1.47
C GLU A 77 5.40 21.06 -0.76
N ASN A 78 4.61 20.17 -1.33
CA ASN A 78 4.44 18.82 -0.79
C ASN A 78 5.75 18.00 -0.84
N GLU A 79 6.52 18.09 -1.93
CA GLU A 79 7.84 17.46 -2.03
C GLU A 79 8.80 18.01 -0.97
N LYS A 80 8.84 19.34 -0.76
CA LYS A 80 9.64 19.96 0.31
C LYS A 80 9.21 19.47 1.70
N LYS A 81 7.89 19.35 1.96
CA LYS A 81 7.36 18.82 3.24
C LYS A 81 7.73 17.35 3.46
N ILE A 82 7.71 16.53 2.40
CA ILE A 82 8.12 15.12 2.47
C ILE A 82 9.62 15.01 2.78
N ILE A 83 10.46 15.80 2.11
CA ILE A 83 11.91 15.83 2.34
C ILE A 83 12.20 16.33 3.77
N ALA A 84 11.53 17.37 4.24
CA ALA A 84 11.69 17.87 5.60
C ALA A 84 11.24 16.86 6.68
N ALA A 85 10.14 16.15 6.44
CA ALA A 85 9.67 15.08 7.33
C ALA A 85 10.65 13.90 7.34
N SER A 86 11.23 13.53 6.19
CA SER A 86 12.23 12.45 6.11
C SER A 86 13.55 12.82 6.81
N LYS A 87 13.95 14.10 6.84
CA LYS A 87 15.12 14.59 7.58
C LYS A 87 14.94 14.58 9.10
N LYS A 88 13.71 14.59 9.62
CA LYS A 88 13.41 14.50 11.07
C LYS A 88 13.57 13.09 11.64
N LEU A 89 13.52 12.07 10.79
CA LEU A 89 13.71 10.67 11.20
C LEU A 89 15.17 10.29 10.97
N ARG A 90 15.80 9.64 11.96
CA ARG A 90 17.15 9.07 11.76
C ARG A 90 17.10 8.12 10.55
N PRO A 91 17.97 8.31 9.54
CA PRO A 91 18.09 7.33 8.46
C PRO A 91 18.57 6.00 9.03
N LEU A 92 18.03 4.90 8.53
CA LEU A 92 18.55 3.57 8.87
C LEU A 92 19.96 3.42 8.31
N THR A 93 20.84 2.80 9.07
CA THR A 93 22.20 2.46 8.61
C THR A 93 22.15 1.32 7.61
N LEU A 94 23.20 1.14 6.81
CA LEU A 94 23.28 0.06 5.84
C LEU A 94 23.07 -1.34 6.47
N PRO A 95 23.69 -1.67 7.64
CA PRO A 95 23.42 -2.93 8.32
C PRO A 95 21.96 -3.10 8.74
N GLU A 96 21.29 -2.02 9.21
CA GLU A 96 19.86 -2.06 9.58
C GLU A 96 18.97 -2.31 8.35
N GLU A 97 19.28 -1.69 7.21
CA GLU A 97 18.54 -1.90 5.95
C GLU A 97 18.72 -3.34 5.45
N ILE A 98 19.96 -3.88 5.47
CA ILE A 98 20.24 -5.27 5.06
C ILE A 98 19.50 -6.24 5.98
N ALA A 99 19.63 -6.09 7.29
CA ALA A 99 18.98 -6.97 8.26
C ALA A 99 17.44 -6.90 8.15
N SER A 100 16.86 -5.71 7.97
CA SER A 100 15.43 -5.55 7.74
C SER A 100 14.98 -6.22 6.44
N SER A 101 15.77 -6.09 5.37
CA SER A 101 15.52 -6.75 4.09
C SER A 101 15.50 -8.29 4.23
N ILE A 102 16.45 -8.86 4.99
CA ILE A 102 16.50 -10.30 5.24
C ILE A 102 15.25 -10.77 6.00
N VAL A 103 14.88 -10.08 7.08
CA VAL A 103 13.67 -10.40 7.86
C VAL A 103 12.41 -10.38 7.01
N GLN A 104 12.28 -9.36 6.16
CA GLN A 104 11.13 -9.26 5.26
C GLN A 104 11.14 -10.35 4.18
N GLY A 105 12.33 -10.74 3.69
CA GLY A 105 12.49 -11.86 2.74
C GLY A 105 12.09 -13.20 3.37
N ILE A 106 12.49 -13.45 4.62
CA ILE A 106 12.02 -14.61 5.38
C ILE A 106 10.50 -14.60 5.50
N GLY A 107 9.90 -13.45 5.85
CA GLY A 107 8.44 -13.32 5.92
C GLY A 107 7.76 -13.65 4.59
N ALA A 108 8.24 -13.12 3.47
CA ALA A 108 7.69 -13.42 2.15
C ALA A 108 7.74 -14.92 1.82
N THR A 109 8.88 -15.57 2.07
CA THR A 109 9.06 -17.01 1.80
C THR A 109 8.17 -17.87 2.70
N LEU A 110 8.08 -17.55 4.00
CA LEU A 110 7.19 -18.24 4.92
C LEU A 110 5.73 -18.15 4.49
N PHE A 111 5.27 -16.97 4.06
CA PHE A 111 3.88 -16.80 3.67
C PHE A 111 3.53 -17.41 2.30
N ILE A 112 4.49 -17.71 1.43
CA ILE A 112 4.25 -18.55 0.25
C ILE A 112 3.81 -19.95 0.69
N ALA A 113 4.56 -20.58 1.59
CA ALA A 113 4.21 -21.91 2.13
C ALA A 113 2.93 -21.85 2.99
N ALA A 114 2.82 -20.83 3.85
CA ALA A 114 1.67 -20.63 4.73
C ALA A 114 0.35 -20.48 3.94
N THR A 115 0.36 -19.77 2.81
CA THR A 115 -0.83 -19.61 1.97
C THR A 115 -1.30 -20.95 1.43
N ALA A 116 -0.41 -21.78 0.90
CA ALA A 116 -0.76 -23.10 0.41
C ALA A 116 -1.36 -24.00 1.51
N VAL A 117 -0.83 -23.91 2.74
CA VAL A 117 -1.38 -24.63 3.90
C VAL A 117 -2.77 -24.12 4.25
N LEU A 118 -2.98 -22.79 4.33
CA LEU A 118 -4.29 -22.20 4.62
C LEU A 118 -5.33 -22.56 3.58
N ASP A 119 -4.99 -22.51 2.31
CA ASP A 119 -5.89 -22.89 1.22
C ASP A 119 -6.28 -24.36 1.31
N THR A 120 -5.32 -25.25 1.67
CA THR A 120 -5.59 -26.67 1.88
C THR A 120 -6.57 -26.89 3.05
N VAL A 121 -6.37 -26.15 4.14
CA VAL A 121 -7.27 -26.20 5.31
C VAL A 121 -8.67 -25.70 4.94
N ALA A 122 -8.75 -24.58 4.23
CA ALA A 122 -10.03 -24.00 3.82
C ALA A 122 -10.85 -24.95 2.93
N VAL A 123 -10.21 -25.65 2.02
CA VAL A 123 -10.88 -26.60 1.11
C VAL A 123 -11.35 -27.88 1.85
N ARG A 124 -10.60 -28.35 2.84
CA ARG A 124 -10.87 -29.64 3.50
C ARG A 124 -11.90 -29.58 4.64
N GLN A 125 -12.05 -28.45 5.30
CA GLN A 125 -12.68 -28.39 6.63
C GLN A 125 -13.93 -27.53 6.73
N LEU A 126 -14.30 -26.78 5.69
CA LEU A 126 -15.38 -25.78 5.74
C LEU A 126 -16.44 -26.07 4.65
N ASP A 127 -17.19 -27.17 4.80
CA ASP A 127 -18.08 -27.74 3.77
C ASP A 127 -19.09 -26.76 3.16
N ASP A 128 -19.73 -25.90 3.95
CA ASP A 128 -20.84 -25.04 3.48
C ASP A 128 -20.38 -23.72 2.86
N TYR A 129 -19.16 -23.23 3.14
CA TYR A 129 -18.61 -21.96 2.70
C TYR A 129 -17.28 -22.09 1.96
N VAL A 130 -16.98 -23.27 1.42
CA VAL A 130 -15.69 -23.61 0.82
C VAL A 130 -15.22 -22.54 -0.17
N ASN A 131 -16.03 -22.14 -1.13
CA ASN A 131 -15.60 -21.21 -2.17
C ASN A 131 -15.27 -19.81 -1.64
N THR A 132 -16.18 -19.21 -0.85
CA THR A 132 -16.00 -17.86 -0.30
C THR A 132 -14.87 -17.82 0.72
N THR A 133 -14.79 -18.80 1.59
CA THR A 133 -13.76 -18.90 2.62
C THR A 133 -12.39 -19.07 2.00
N THR A 134 -12.23 -19.99 1.04
CA THR A 134 -10.97 -20.20 0.31
C THR A 134 -10.49 -18.91 -0.34
N VAL A 135 -11.39 -18.15 -0.99
CA VAL A 135 -11.03 -16.86 -1.58
C VAL A 135 -10.42 -15.91 -0.54
N PHE A 136 -11.01 -15.79 0.65
CA PHE A 136 -10.48 -14.88 1.67
C PHE A 136 -9.18 -15.39 2.31
N TYR A 137 -8.97 -16.70 2.46
CA TYR A 137 -7.68 -17.27 2.88
C TYR A 137 -6.59 -16.97 1.84
N THR A 138 -6.87 -17.21 0.56
CA THR A 138 -5.94 -16.89 -0.55
C THR A 138 -5.62 -15.40 -0.60
N LEU A 139 -6.62 -14.52 -0.48
CA LEU A 139 -6.42 -13.06 -0.48
C LEU A 139 -5.62 -12.59 0.73
N PHE A 140 -5.84 -13.17 1.92
CA PHE A 140 -5.03 -12.91 3.11
C PHE A 140 -3.57 -13.31 2.88
N GLY A 141 -3.34 -14.55 2.42
CA GLY A 141 -2.00 -15.07 2.14
C GLY A 141 -1.27 -14.25 1.06
N ALA A 142 -1.94 -13.98 -0.05
CA ALA A 142 -1.40 -13.13 -1.13
C ALA A 142 -1.03 -11.72 -0.62
N SER A 143 -1.87 -11.15 0.24
CA SER A 143 -1.61 -9.84 0.85
C SER A 143 -0.38 -9.87 1.75
N MET A 144 -0.19 -10.93 2.54
CA MET A 144 1.01 -11.13 3.35
C MET A 144 2.26 -11.23 2.49
N ILE A 145 2.24 -12.04 1.43
CA ILE A 145 3.37 -12.19 0.51
C ILE A 145 3.73 -10.85 -0.11
N LEU A 146 2.75 -10.10 -0.62
CA LEU A 146 2.98 -8.81 -1.29
C LEU A 146 3.46 -7.74 -0.32
N MET A 147 2.93 -7.68 0.89
CA MET A 147 3.39 -6.75 1.92
C MET A 147 4.86 -7.00 2.28
N TYR A 148 5.23 -8.26 2.56
CA TYR A 148 6.60 -8.62 2.87
C TYR A 148 7.54 -8.39 1.69
N LEU A 149 7.12 -8.71 0.46
CA LEU A 149 7.90 -8.47 -0.75
C LEU A 149 8.15 -6.99 -1.00
N PHE A 150 7.12 -6.14 -0.88
CA PHE A 150 7.29 -4.70 -1.04
C PHE A 150 8.13 -4.08 0.08
N SER A 151 8.01 -4.59 1.31
CA SER A 151 8.84 -4.17 2.43
C SER A 151 10.31 -4.60 2.23
N LEU A 152 10.56 -5.80 1.74
CA LEU A 152 11.89 -6.26 1.33
C LEU A 152 12.49 -5.31 0.28
N LEU A 153 11.77 -5.02 -0.79
CA LEU A 153 12.23 -4.13 -1.87
C LEU A 153 12.47 -2.69 -1.37
N GLN A 154 11.66 -2.21 -0.43
CA GLN A 154 11.87 -0.92 0.22
C GLN A 154 13.23 -0.85 0.92
N HIS A 155 13.65 -1.92 1.62
CA HIS A 155 14.92 -1.95 2.34
C HIS A 155 16.11 -2.28 1.43
N ALA A 156 15.94 -3.15 0.44
CA ALA A 156 17.01 -3.58 -0.47
C ALA A 156 17.43 -2.52 -1.50
N LEU A 157 16.52 -1.62 -1.90
CA LEU A 157 16.81 -0.63 -2.93
C LEU A 157 17.53 0.60 -2.37
N THR A 158 18.46 1.17 -3.15
CA THR A 158 19.19 2.40 -2.81
C THR A 158 18.49 3.67 -3.32
N ASN A 159 17.69 3.55 -4.38
CA ASN A 159 17.02 4.70 -4.98
C ASN A 159 15.87 5.21 -4.11
N PHE A 160 15.93 6.48 -3.69
CA PHE A 160 14.95 7.12 -2.82
C PHE A 160 13.51 7.08 -3.35
N ASN A 161 13.32 7.32 -4.65
CA ASN A 161 11.98 7.30 -5.25
C ASN A 161 11.38 5.89 -5.24
N ALA A 162 12.19 4.88 -5.57
CA ALA A 162 11.78 3.49 -5.52
C ALA A 162 11.45 3.07 -4.08
N LYS A 163 12.30 3.39 -3.10
CA LYS A 163 12.01 3.17 -1.67
C LYS A 163 10.67 3.77 -1.24
N THR A 164 10.37 4.99 -1.71
CA THR A 164 9.12 5.68 -1.36
C THR A 164 7.90 4.98 -1.95
N VAL A 165 8.00 4.50 -3.18
CA VAL A 165 6.92 3.75 -3.84
C VAL A 165 6.67 2.43 -3.12
N PHE A 166 7.72 1.63 -2.88
CA PHE A 166 7.57 0.33 -2.20
C PHE A 166 7.13 0.48 -0.74
N ASN A 167 7.55 1.53 -0.04
CA ASN A 167 7.01 1.85 1.27
C ASN A 167 5.50 2.10 1.24
N ARG A 168 5.00 2.85 0.27
CA ARG A 168 3.56 3.09 0.12
C ARG A 168 2.81 1.79 -0.17
N LEU A 169 3.33 0.98 -1.08
CA LEU A 169 2.73 -0.31 -1.40
C LEU A 169 2.69 -1.23 -0.18
N ALA A 170 3.80 -1.40 0.54
CA ALA A 170 3.83 -2.23 1.74
C ALA A 170 2.77 -1.82 2.77
N HIS A 171 2.61 -0.51 3.04
CA HIS A 171 1.61 -0.04 4.00
C HIS A 171 0.17 -0.19 3.51
N VAL A 172 -0.10 0.01 2.21
CA VAL A 172 -1.42 -0.27 1.63
C VAL A 172 -1.77 -1.75 1.81
N TRP A 173 -0.84 -2.65 1.53
CA TRP A 173 -1.06 -4.07 1.73
C TRP A 173 -1.19 -4.46 3.20
N THR A 174 -0.57 -3.74 4.14
CA THR A 174 -0.81 -3.94 5.58
C THR A 174 -2.28 -3.70 5.95
N PHE A 175 -2.93 -2.67 5.40
CA PHE A 175 -4.37 -2.49 5.58
C PHE A 175 -5.19 -3.63 4.96
N LEU A 176 -4.85 -4.08 3.77
CA LEU A 176 -5.55 -5.18 3.10
C LEU A 176 -5.44 -6.50 3.88
N ILE A 177 -4.30 -6.79 4.50
CA ILE A 177 -4.12 -7.93 5.40
C ILE A 177 -5.15 -7.89 6.54
N ILE A 178 -5.35 -6.73 7.15
CA ILE A 178 -6.35 -6.55 8.22
C ILE A 178 -7.74 -6.86 7.66
N GLY A 179 -8.11 -6.28 6.52
CA GLY A 179 -9.41 -6.50 5.89
C GLY A 179 -9.69 -7.96 5.57
N PHE A 180 -8.77 -8.61 4.88
CA PHE A 180 -8.94 -10.02 4.49
C PHE A 180 -8.88 -10.96 5.70
N GLY A 181 -7.99 -10.71 6.68
CA GLY A 181 -7.95 -11.49 7.91
C GLY A 181 -9.28 -11.44 8.67
N TYR A 182 -9.83 -10.23 8.90
CA TYR A 182 -11.15 -10.09 9.52
C TYR A 182 -12.27 -10.72 8.69
N SER A 183 -12.19 -10.69 7.37
CA SER A 183 -13.18 -11.32 6.49
C SER A 183 -13.28 -12.81 6.75
N VAL A 184 -12.17 -13.50 6.98
CA VAL A 184 -12.18 -14.92 7.33
C VAL A 184 -12.98 -15.14 8.61
N TYR A 185 -12.68 -14.42 9.70
CA TYR A 185 -13.39 -14.60 10.99
C TYR A 185 -14.87 -14.23 10.91
N THR A 186 -15.21 -13.14 10.21
CA THR A 186 -16.59 -12.64 10.14
C THR A 186 -17.48 -13.55 9.31
N ILE A 187 -16.97 -14.12 8.23
CA ILE A 187 -17.73 -14.97 7.32
C ILE A 187 -17.88 -16.37 7.90
N THR A 188 -16.84 -16.92 8.53
CA THR A 188 -16.85 -18.31 9.01
C THR A 188 -17.46 -18.48 10.40
N LYS A 189 -17.19 -17.56 11.32
CA LYS A 189 -17.53 -17.75 12.75
C LYS A 189 -18.45 -16.68 13.36
N ILE A 190 -18.29 -15.39 12.99
CA ILE A 190 -19.12 -14.32 13.57
C ILE A 190 -20.33 -14.03 12.68
N GLN A 191 -20.99 -15.05 12.18
CA GLN A 191 -22.11 -14.93 11.25
C GLN A 191 -23.24 -14.02 11.76
N GLY A 192 -24.13 -13.58 10.86
CA GLY A 192 -25.29 -12.75 11.13
C GLY A 192 -24.97 -11.26 11.18
N ILE A 193 -25.90 -10.45 11.65
CA ILE A 193 -25.84 -8.97 11.63
C ILE A 193 -24.56 -8.44 12.29
N LYS A 194 -24.13 -9.00 13.43
CA LYS A 194 -22.90 -8.57 14.13
C LYS A 194 -21.64 -8.80 13.30
N GLY A 195 -21.57 -9.92 12.58
CA GLY A 195 -20.47 -10.21 11.64
C GLY A 195 -20.43 -9.21 10.49
N TRP A 196 -21.56 -8.90 9.89
CA TRP A 196 -21.63 -7.93 8.81
C TRP A 196 -21.32 -6.49 9.24
N ILE A 197 -21.73 -6.08 10.46
CA ILE A 197 -21.35 -4.78 11.03
C ILE A 197 -19.83 -4.70 11.22
N LEU A 198 -19.20 -5.74 11.80
CA LEU A 198 -17.74 -5.77 11.97
C LEU A 198 -17.02 -5.77 10.63
N PHE A 199 -17.48 -6.59 9.67
CA PHE A 199 -16.94 -6.63 8.32
C PHE A 199 -16.98 -5.24 7.65
N GLY A 200 -18.14 -4.59 7.64
CA GLY A 200 -18.32 -3.26 7.05
C GLY A 200 -17.46 -2.19 7.74
N PHE A 201 -17.39 -2.21 9.06
CA PHE A 201 -16.56 -1.28 9.84
C PHE A 201 -15.07 -1.45 9.51
N VAL A 202 -14.56 -2.69 9.55
CA VAL A 202 -13.15 -2.97 9.23
C VAL A 202 -12.81 -2.56 7.81
N TRP A 203 -13.64 -2.91 6.83
CA TRP A 203 -13.39 -2.54 5.43
C TRP A 203 -13.46 -1.04 5.19
N ALA A 204 -14.36 -0.31 5.88
CA ALA A 204 -14.35 1.15 5.84
C ALA A 204 -13.02 1.73 6.35
N MET A 205 -12.52 1.23 7.49
CA MET A 205 -11.22 1.65 8.04
C MET A 205 -10.04 1.27 7.12
N VAL A 206 -10.08 0.10 6.52
CA VAL A 206 -9.06 -0.40 5.57
C VAL A 206 -9.01 0.49 4.33
N ILE A 207 -10.16 0.78 3.72
CA ILE A 207 -10.24 1.63 2.52
C ILE A 207 -9.75 3.04 2.83
N VAL A 208 -10.25 3.65 3.91
CA VAL A 208 -9.83 4.99 4.33
C VAL A 208 -8.32 5.04 4.63
N GLY A 209 -7.81 4.08 5.40
CA GLY A 209 -6.40 4.01 5.77
C GLY A 209 -5.48 3.78 4.56
N ALA A 210 -5.83 2.83 3.70
CA ALA A 210 -5.07 2.50 2.49
C ALA A 210 -5.02 3.69 1.51
N LEU A 211 -6.17 4.32 1.22
CA LEU A 211 -6.24 5.50 0.36
C LEU A 211 -5.49 6.68 0.95
N PHE A 212 -5.67 6.92 2.26
CA PHE A 212 -4.97 7.98 2.96
C PHE A 212 -3.45 7.81 2.84
N TYR A 213 -2.93 6.60 3.10
CA TYR A 213 -1.49 6.36 3.02
C TYR A 213 -0.96 6.37 1.58
N ALA A 214 -1.71 5.85 0.61
CA ALA A 214 -1.36 5.91 -0.81
C ALA A 214 -1.15 7.35 -1.28
N ILE A 215 -1.96 8.31 -0.80
CA ILE A 215 -1.89 9.72 -1.17
C ILE A 215 -0.86 10.47 -0.33
N ALA A 216 -0.96 10.37 1.00
CA ALA A 216 -0.18 11.16 1.95
C ALA A 216 1.23 10.60 2.22
N GLY A 217 1.41 9.28 2.10
CA GLY A 217 2.67 8.58 2.34
C GLY A 217 3.25 8.87 3.74
N ARG A 218 4.56 8.94 3.83
CA ARG A 218 5.30 9.17 5.10
C ARG A 218 5.01 10.49 5.80
N LYS A 219 4.34 11.44 5.15
CA LYS A 219 4.05 12.75 5.75
C LYS A 219 3.27 12.63 7.07
N TYR A 220 2.39 11.63 7.16
CA TYR A 220 1.54 11.38 8.33
C TYR A 220 1.75 9.96 8.88
N GLU A 221 3.01 9.51 8.97
CA GLU A 221 3.36 8.15 9.41
C GLU A 221 2.74 7.78 10.76
N LYS A 222 2.75 8.71 11.75
CA LYS A 222 2.13 8.48 13.06
C LYS A 222 0.62 8.25 12.98
N LEU A 223 -0.08 9.03 12.16
CA LEU A 223 -1.52 8.85 11.96
C LEU A 223 -1.82 7.53 11.28
N ASN A 224 -0.99 7.13 10.32
CA ASN A 224 -1.13 5.83 9.65
C ASN A 224 -0.96 4.66 10.64
N ILE A 225 0.04 4.75 11.53
CA ILE A 225 0.24 3.76 12.59
C ILE A 225 -1.00 3.65 13.49
N ILE A 226 -1.58 4.78 13.89
CA ILE A 226 -2.81 4.81 14.70
C ILE A 226 -3.99 4.20 13.93
N LEU A 227 -4.16 4.54 12.66
CA LEU A 227 -5.23 3.97 11.83
C LEU A 227 -5.08 2.45 11.66
N CYS A 228 -3.86 1.95 11.44
CA CYS A 228 -3.57 0.52 11.41
C CYS A 228 -3.90 -0.16 12.74
N ALA A 229 -3.50 0.45 13.87
CA ALA A 229 -3.79 -0.08 15.20
C ALA A 229 -5.30 -0.12 15.46
N VAL A 230 -6.02 0.97 15.18
CA VAL A 230 -7.49 1.02 15.36
C VAL A 230 -8.18 -0.02 14.48
N ALA A 231 -7.81 -0.12 13.21
CA ALA A 231 -8.37 -1.13 12.30
C ALA A 231 -8.05 -2.55 12.78
N GLY A 232 -6.80 -2.82 13.16
CA GLY A 232 -6.36 -4.16 13.60
C GLY A 232 -6.99 -4.60 14.93
N PHE A 233 -7.27 -3.66 15.83
CA PHE A 233 -7.87 -3.97 17.14
C PHE A 233 -9.37 -3.71 17.20
N SER A 234 -10.03 -3.37 16.10
CA SER A 234 -11.48 -3.16 16.03
C SER A 234 -12.30 -4.39 16.50
N GLY A 235 -11.76 -5.60 16.32
CA GLY A 235 -12.39 -6.84 16.78
C GLY A 235 -12.51 -6.95 18.30
N THR A 236 -11.75 -6.19 19.08
CA THR A 236 -11.88 -6.18 20.56
C THR A 236 -13.26 -5.72 21.01
N ILE A 237 -13.97 -4.92 20.22
CA ILE A 237 -15.38 -4.51 20.48
C ILE A 237 -16.28 -5.76 20.52
N PHE A 238 -15.92 -6.81 19.79
CA PHE A 238 -16.64 -8.08 19.77
C PHE A 238 -15.87 -9.22 20.46
N ALA A 239 -14.96 -8.89 21.41
CA ALA A 239 -14.08 -9.87 22.05
C ALA A 239 -14.84 -11.01 22.72
N SER A 240 -15.97 -10.73 23.40
CA SER A 240 -16.82 -11.75 24.01
C SER A 240 -17.39 -12.73 22.97
N ARG A 241 -17.77 -12.22 21.80
CA ARG A 241 -18.28 -13.07 20.71
C ARG A 241 -17.16 -13.89 20.08
N LEU A 242 -15.99 -13.30 19.86
CA LEU A 242 -14.81 -14.01 19.39
C LEU A 242 -14.44 -15.15 20.34
N TYR A 243 -14.40 -14.88 21.65
CA TYR A 243 -14.10 -15.89 22.68
C TYR A 243 -15.07 -17.07 22.66
N THR A 244 -16.37 -16.80 22.47
CA THR A 244 -17.40 -17.85 22.49
C THR A 244 -17.56 -18.63 21.18
N THR A 245 -17.11 -18.05 20.06
CA THR A 245 -17.30 -18.64 18.72
C THR A 245 -16.05 -19.27 18.12
N LEU A 246 -14.85 -18.80 18.53
CA LEU A 246 -13.60 -19.35 18.04
C LEU A 246 -13.16 -20.57 18.86
N PRO A 247 -12.52 -21.56 18.22
CA PRO A 247 -11.78 -22.58 18.95
C PRO A 247 -10.75 -21.95 19.88
N THR A 248 -10.58 -22.50 21.08
CA THR A 248 -9.67 -21.94 22.10
C THR A 248 -8.26 -21.68 21.56
N GLN A 249 -7.75 -22.61 20.76
CA GLN A 249 -6.43 -22.48 20.14
C GLN A 249 -6.38 -21.28 19.17
N SER A 250 -7.39 -21.16 18.30
CA SER A 250 -7.50 -20.05 17.35
C SER A 250 -7.56 -18.70 18.10
N PHE A 251 -8.40 -18.60 19.13
CA PHE A 251 -8.52 -17.38 19.94
C PHE A 251 -7.21 -17.03 20.65
N THR A 252 -6.55 -18.02 21.28
CA THR A 252 -5.26 -17.80 21.94
C THR A 252 -4.19 -17.28 20.97
N MET A 253 -4.09 -17.87 19.78
CA MET A 253 -3.15 -17.42 18.75
C MET A 253 -3.49 -16.03 18.24
N LEU A 254 -4.78 -15.69 18.12
CA LEU A 254 -5.22 -14.34 17.73
C LEU A 254 -4.76 -13.28 18.76
N ILE A 255 -4.92 -13.57 20.05
CA ILE A 255 -4.50 -12.65 21.12
C ILE A 255 -2.97 -12.50 21.14
N LEU A 256 -2.22 -13.61 21.04
CA LEU A 256 -0.76 -13.56 20.96
C LEU A 256 -0.29 -12.79 19.73
N GLY A 257 -0.89 -13.03 18.57
CA GLY A 257 -0.60 -12.28 17.34
C GLY A 257 -0.83 -10.78 17.52
N GLY A 258 -1.96 -10.38 18.08
CA GLY A 258 -2.27 -9.00 18.41
C GLY A 258 -1.25 -8.38 19.37
N ALA A 259 -0.87 -9.09 20.43
CA ALA A 259 0.13 -8.63 21.39
C ALA A 259 1.49 -8.40 20.73
N PHE A 260 1.96 -9.33 19.89
CA PHE A 260 3.22 -9.18 19.15
C PHE A 260 3.18 -8.02 18.16
N TYR A 261 2.05 -7.80 17.50
CA TYR A 261 1.88 -6.62 16.63
C TYR A 261 1.92 -5.30 17.42
N LEU A 262 1.26 -5.22 18.59
CA LEU A 262 1.31 -4.00 19.42
C LEU A 262 2.73 -3.70 19.90
N ILE A 263 3.40 -4.70 20.48
CA ILE A 263 4.78 -4.55 20.94
C ILE A 263 5.69 -4.19 19.76
N GLY A 264 5.55 -4.91 18.65
CA GLY A 264 6.30 -4.65 17.41
C GLY A 264 6.10 -3.23 16.90
N LEU A 265 4.88 -2.71 16.94
CA LEU A 265 4.54 -1.36 16.50
C LEU A 265 5.19 -0.28 17.39
N VAL A 266 5.28 -0.53 18.70
CA VAL A 266 6.02 0.35 19.63
C VAL A 266 7.50 0.42 19.22
N PHE A 267 8.16 -0.72 19.08
CA PHE A 267 9.57 -0.78 18.67
C PHE A 267 9.80 -0.21 17.26
N TYR A 268 8.91 -0.50 16.32
CA TYR A 268 8.94 0.08 14.97
C TYR A 268 8.92 1.62 14.99
N SER A 269 8.17 2.20 15.92
CA SER A 269 8.04 3.66 16.08
C SER A 269 9.27 4.32 16.69
N LEU A 270 10.13 3.55 17.41
CA LEU A 270 11.32 4.04 18.11
C LEU A 270 12.54 4.21 17.17
N ARG A 271 12.34 4.80 16.00
CA ARG A 271 13.39 5.00 14.97
C ARG A 271 14.60 5.81 15.42
N LYS A 272 14.51 6.54 16.54
CA LYS A 272 15.63 7.31 17.08
C LYS A 272 16.76 6.43 17.62
N VAL A 273 16.43 5.23 18.09
CA VAL A 273 17.37 4.26 18.65
C VAL A 273 17.75 3.25 17.57
N ALA A 274 19.04 2.92 17.51
CA ALA A 274 19.56 1.95 16.55
C ALA A 274 18.91 0.58 16.73
N TYR A 275 18.66 -0.11 15.62
CA TYR A 275 18.06 -1.45 15.54
C TYR A 275 16.63 -1.61 16.08
N MET A 276 16.01 -0.58 16.70
CA MET A 276 14.65 -0.70 17.23
C MET A 276 13.63 -0.95 16.11
N HIS A 277 13.81 -0.32 14.95
CA HIS A 277 12.98 -0.58 13.78
C HIS A 277 13.08 -2.04 13.29
N LEU A 278 14.28 -2.63 13.32
CA LEU A 278 14.49 -4.03 12.98
C LEU A 278 13.81 -4.97 13.98
N ILE A 279 13.98 -4.71 15.29
CA ILE A 279 13.32 -5.48 16.35
C ILE A 279 11.80 -5.41 16.17
N GLY A 280 11.26 -4.23 15.87
CA GLY A 280 9.84 -4.05 15.55
C GLY A 280 9.39 -4.94 14.38
N ASN A 281 10.15 -5.00 13.29
CA ASN A 281 9.85 -5.86 12.13
C ASN A 281 9.88 -7.35 12.51
N ILE A 282 10.84 -7.80 13.34
CA ILE A 282 10.91 -9.19 13.81
C ILE A 282 9.68 -9.53 14.66
N LEU A 283 9.31 -8.67 15.59
CA LEU A 283 8.13 -8.88 16.45
C LEU A 283 6.83 -8.93 15.62
N MET A 284 6.69 -8.05 14.62
CA MET A 284 5.54 -8.08 13.72
C MET A 284 5.52 -9.34 12.84
N LEU A 285 6.70 -9.90 12.48
CA LEU A 285 6.75 -11.18 11.78
C LEU A 285 6.23 -12.32 12.68
N PHE A 286 6.63 -12.35 13.96
CA PHE A 286 6.03 -13.31 14.92
C PHE A 286 4.51 -13.08 15.06
N GLY A 287 4.06 -11.83 15.12
CA GLY A 287 2.64 -11.48 15.08
C GLY A 287 1.92 -12.10 13.88
N SER A 288 2.51 -11.98 12.68
CA SER A 288 1.96 -12.59 11.45
C SER A 288 1.89 -14.11 11.53
N VAL A 289 2.91 -14.76 12.10
CA VAL A 289 2.94 -16.21 12.28
C VAL A 289 1.84 -16.66 13.26
N TYR A 290 1.62 -15.93 14.35
CA TYR A 290 0.53 -16.25 15.28
C TYR A 290 -0.86 -16.04 14.64
N ILE A 291 -1.05 -14.99 13.82
CA ILE A 291 -2.30 -14.83 13.06
C ILE A 291 -2.50 -15.97 12.06
N PHE A 292 -1.44 -16.42 11.38
CA PHE A 292 -1.50 -17.60 10.53
C PHE A 292 -2.01 -18.82 11.32
N PHE A 293 -1.43 -19.11 12.50
CA PHE A 293 -1.89 -20.23 13.33
C PHE A 293 -3.31 -20.03 13.84
N SER A 294 -3.72 -18.79 14.14
CA SER A 294 -5.10 -18.53 14.49
C SER A 294 -6.06 -18.91 13.36
N LEU A 295 -5.74 -18.56 12.14
CA LEU A 295 -6.54 -18.94 10.97
C LEU A 295 -6.46 -20.42 10.67
N PHE A 296 -5.30 -21.05 10.86
CA PHE A 296 -5.11 -22.49 10.71
C PHE A 296 -6.02 -23.28 11.65
N PHE A 297 -6.01 -22.95 12.96
CA PHE A 297 -6.87 -23.60 13.95
C PHE A 297 -8.34 -23.19 13.88
N LEU A 298 -8.69 -22.21 13.07
CA LEU A 298 -10.07 -21.84 12.83
C LEU A 298 -10.83 -22.93 12.06
N GLY A 299 -10.12 -23.60 11.17
CA GLY A 299 -10.64 -24.70 10.36
C GLY A 299 -10.27 -26.09 10.92
N ALA A 300 -9.46 -26.19 11.96
CA ALA A 300 -9.14 -27.42 12.65
C ALA A 300 -10.14 -27.65 13.80
#